data_96ac72ee176e85a473ee7964de58ca45
#
_entry.id   96ac72ee176e85a473ee7964de58ca45
#
_cell.length_a   1.000
_cell.length_b   1.000
_cell.length_c   1.000
_cell.angle_alpha   90.00
_cell.angle_beta   90.00
_cell.angle_gamma   90.00
#
_symmetry.space_group_name_H-M   'P 1'
#
loop_
_entity.id
_entity.type
_entity.pdbx_description
1 polymer ?
#
loop_
_entity_poly.entity_id
_entity_poly.type
_entity_poly.pdbx_seq_one_letter_code
_entity_poly.pdbx_strand_id
1 'polypeptide(L)'
;MTDITTTRIDHTAKAFDTDLQEITRKVAEMGGLVERQIADSVQALVDRDVELGERVIALDPTIDALQREVEDKCILTIARRQPMAVDLRECVGAMRVCNDLERIGDHAKHIGKRVVALDDDFYPQKLIRGVEHMSALVLAQLKQVLDAYASRDLQSALAVWNGDEQVDSMCVSLFRELLTYMMEDPRNITFCMHLMFCAKDIERMGDHATNIAETVYYMVEGRPITDQRPKGDTTSFPAGVLQK
;
A
#
# COMPACT_ATOMS: atom_id res chain seq x y z
N MET A 1 52.94 10.13 -1.21
CA MET A 1 52.24 8.85 -1.42
C MET A 1 50.89 8.81 -0.71
N THR A 2 50.16 9.93 -0.64
CA THR A 2 48.94 10.12 0.19
C THR A 2 47.67 10.43 -0.61
N ASP A 3 47.75 10.42 -1.97
CA ASP A 3 46.61 10.95 -2.78
C ASP A 3 45.70 9.89 -3.42
N ILE A 4 46.19 8.67 -3.60
CA ILE A 4 45.45 7.60 -4.33
C ILE A 4 44.39 6.93 -3.47
N THR A 5 44.59 6.84 -2.15
CA THR A 5 43.72 6.18 -1.23
C THR A 5 42.43 6.98 -0.90
N THR A 6 42.62 8.31 -0.75
CA THR A 6 41.50 9.25 -0.48
C THR A 6 40.56 9.36 -1.69
N THR A 7 41.08 9.48 -2.89
CA THR A 7 40.31 9.55 -4.14
C THR A 7 39.49 8.27 -4.39
N ARG A 8 40.02 7.10 -4.00
CA ARG A 8 39.33 5.81 -4.18
C ARG A 8 38.19 5.62 -3.19
N ILE A 9 38.32 6.10 -1.96
CA ILE A 9 37.25 6.07 -0.94
C ILE A 9 36.12 7.02 -1.34
N ASP A 10 36.41 8.24 -1.78
CA ASP A 10 35.43 9.22 -2.26
C ASP A 10 34.64 8.74 -3.48
N HIS A 11 35.31 8.06 -4.44
CA HIS A 11 34.63 7.46 -5.59
C HIS A 11 33.72 6.31 -5.20
N THR A 12 34.08 5.51 -4.19
CA THR A 12 33.28 4.37 -3.73
C THR A 12 32.03 4.87 -2.98
N ALA A 13 32.18 5.90 -2.13
CA ALA A 13 31.06 6.52 -1.42
C ALA A 13 30.06 7.17 -2.40
N LYS A 14 30.53 7.99 -3.35
CA LYS A 14 29.67 8.60 -4.38
C LYS A 14 28.92 7.58 -5.24
N ALA A 15 29.58 6.48 -5.62
CA ALA A 15 28.94 5.43 -6.39
C ALA A 15 27.89 4.66 -5.60
N PHE A 16 28.08 4.52 -4.28
CA PHE A 16 27.09 3.93 -3.39
C PHE A 16 25.87 4.85 -3.21
N ASP A 17 26.08 6.14 -2.96
CA ASP A 17 25.01 7.15 -2.88
C ASP A 17 24.17 7.16 -4.18
N THR A 18 24.81 7.03 -5.34
CA THR A 18 24.11 6.94 -6.64
C THR A 18 23.24 5.69 -6.72
N ASP A 19 23.76 4.52 -6.26
CA ASP A 19 22.98 3.26 -6.24
C ASP A 19 21.76 3.40 -5.33
N LEU A 20 21.89 4.00 -4.13
CA LEU A 20 20.75 4.24 -3.21
C LEU A 20 19.73 5.24 -3.77
N GLN A 21 20.19 6.34 -4.40
CA GLN A 21 19.31 7.31 -5.05
C GLN A 21 18.50 6.65 -6.18
N GLU A 22 19.11 5.76 -6.96
CA GLU A 22 18.41 5.03 -8.01
C GLU A 22 17.36 4.07 -7.43
N ILE A 23 17.66 3.36 -6.34
CA ILE A 23 16.71 2.51 -5.63
C ILE A 23 15.52 3.36 -5.14
N THR A 24 15.78 4.47 -4.45
CA THR A 24 14.73 5.36 -3.93
C THR A 24 13.86 5.92 -5.06
N ARG A 25 14.45 6.30 -6.19
CA ARG A 25 13.71 6.78 -7.37
C ARG A 25 12.79 5.71 -7.93
N LYS A 26 13.24 4.45 -8.04
CA LYS A 26 12.41 3.34 -8.52
C LYS A 26 11.27 3.02 -7.56
N VAL A 27 11.49 3.08 -6.26
CA VAL A 27 10.42 2.95 -5.25
C VAL A 27 9.39 4.06 -5.42
N ALA A 28 9.80 5.30 -5.62
CA ALA A 28 8.89 6.42 -5.86
C ALA A 28 8.10 6.26 -7.17
N GLU A 29 8.75 5.79 -8.24
CA GLU A 29 8.09 5.46 -9.52
C GLU A 29 7.01 4.37 -9.35
N MET A 30 7.34 3.28 -8.65
CA MET A 30 6.39 2.22 -8.31
C MET A 30 5.23 2.74 -7.46
N GLY A 31 5.52 3.58 -6.44
CA GLY A 31 4.52 4.21 -5.60
C GLY A 31 3.51 5.04 -6.39
N GLY A 32 3.99 5.88 -7.31
CA GLY A 32 3.11 6.68 -8.19
C GLY A 32 2.22 5.84 -9.11
N LEU A 33 2.71 4.68 -9.60
CA LEU A 33 1.89 3.74 -10.37
C LEU A 33 0.82 3.07 -9.50
N VAL A 34 1.16 2.69 -8.28
CA VAL A 34 0.21 2.07 -7.33
C VAL A 34 -0.86 3.06 -6.89
N GLU A 35 -0.50 4.31 -6.56
CA GLU A 35 -1.46 5.38 -6.27
C GLU A 35 -2.46 5.55 -7.41
N ARG A 36 -1.97 5.61 -8.65
CA ARG A 36 -2.82 5.71 -9.83
C ARG A 36 -3.69 4.48 -10.00
N GLN A 37 -3.16 3.27 -9.80
CA GLN A 37 -3.92 2.03 -9.95
C GLN A 37 -5.07 1.95 -8.94
N ILE A 38 -4.87 2.40 -7.68
CA ILE A 38 -5.94 2.51 -6.69
C ILE A 38 -7.01 3.50 -7.17
N ALA A 39 -6.62 4.72 -7.56
CA ALA A 39 -7.55 5.75 -8.00
C ALA A 39 -8.37 5.27 -9.21
N ASP A 40 -7.71 4.71 -10.22
CA ASP A 40 -8.35 4.21 -11.44
C ASP A 40 -9.28 3.01 -11.13
N SER A 41 -8.93 2.12 -10.18
CA SER A 41 -9.76 0.98 -9.81
C SER A 41 -11.09 1.40 -9.15
N VAL A 42 -11.04 2.39 -8.27
CA VAL A 42 -12.23 2.92 -7.61
C VAL A 42 -13.05 3.79 -8.55
N GLN A 43 -12.40 4.58 -9.42
CA GLN A 43 -13.09 5.35 -10.46
C GLN A 43 -13.82 4.43 -11.43
N ALA A 44 -13.20 3.32 -11.85
CA ALA A 44 -13.82 2.29 -12.67
C ALA A 44 -15.09 1.71 -11.99
N LEU A 45 -15.05 1.50 -10.68
CA LEU A 45 -16.21 1.03 -9.91
C LEU A 45 -17.32 2.09 -9.85
N VAL A 46 -16.98 3.37 -9.64
CA VAL A 46 -17.93 4.50 -9.58
C VAL A 46 -18.62 4.72 -10.92
N ASP A 47 -17.85 4.77 -12.00
CA ASP A 47 -18.33 5.07 -13.35
C ASP A 47 -18.85 3.84 -14.10
N ARG A 48 -18.61 2.63 -13.55
CA ARG A 48 -18.88 1.33 -14.22
C ARG A 48 -18.11 1.21 -15.54
N ASP A 49 -16.89 1.70 -15.55
CA ASP A 49 -16.02 1.68 -16.70
C ASP A 49 -15.22 0.38 -16.76
N VAL A 50 -15.76 -0.59 -17.51
CA VAL A 50 -15.12 -1.91 -17.71
C VAL A 50 -13.75 -1.76 -18.36
N GLU A 51 -13.62 -0.84 -19.35
CA GLU A 51 -12.34 -0.61 -20.04
C GLU A 51 -11.28 -0.05 -19.08
N LEU A 52 -11.67 0.84 -18.17
CA LEU A 52 -10.78 1.32 -17.10
C LEU A 52 -10.41 0.18 -16.15
N GLY A 53 -11.37 -0.68 -15.79
CA GLY A 53 -11.11 -1.88 -15.00
C GLY A 53 -10.09 -2.82 -15.65
N GLU A 54 -10.20 -3.06 -16.95
CA GLU A 54 -9.22 -3.85 -17.72
C GLU A 54 -7.84 -3.19 -17.77
N ARG A 55 -7.75 -1.86 -17.88
CA ARG A 55 -6.48 -1.11 -17.81
C ARG A 55 -5.82 -1.24 -16.44
N VAL A 56 -6.60 -1.21 -15.36
CA VAL A 56 -6.12 -1.44 -13.99
C VAL A 56 -5.48 -2.84 -13.86
N ILE A 57 -6.16 -3.86 -14.42
CA ILE A 57 -5.63 -5.23 -14.42
C ILE A 57 -4.35 -5.33 -15.25
N ALA A 58 -4.30 -4.68 -16.40
CA ALA A 58 -3.16 -4.73 -17.31
C ALA A 58 -1.92 -3.99 -16.79
N LEU A 59 -2.05 -3.10 -15.80
CA LEU A 59 -0.94 -2.37 -15.19
C LEU A 59 -0.08 -3.25 -14.24
N ASP A 60 -0.67 -4.26 -13.64
CA ASP A 60 -0.07 -5.12 -12.63
C ASP A 60 1.31 -5.73 -13.01
N PRO A 61 1.51 -6.33 -14.21
CA PRO A 61 2.82 -6.84 -14.61
C PRO A 61 3.93 -5.77 -14.64
N THR A 62 3.58 -4.50 -14.78
CA THR A 62 4.53 -3.38 -14.74
C THR A 62 5.01 -3.13 -13.32
N ILE A 63 4.10 -3.20 -12.35
CA ILE A 63 4.42 -3.06 -10.92
C ILE A 63 5.31 -4.23 -10.47
N ASP A 64 4.97 -5.47 -10.87
CA ASP A 64 5.80 -6.67 -10.62
C ASP A 64 7.21 -6.54 -11.21
N ALA A 65 7.32 -5.96 -12.40
CA ALA A 65 8.63 -5.74 -13.03
C ALA A 65 9.48 -4.75 -12.25
N LEU A 66 8.88 -3.64 -11.79
CA LEU A 66 9.57 -2.64 -10.97
C LEU A 66 10.01 -3.21 -9.62
N GLN A 67 9.17 -4.02 -8.96
CA GLN A 67 9.56 -4.72 -7.74
C GLN A 67 10.83 -5.53 -7.96
N ARG A 68 10.84 -6.39 -8.97
CA ARG A 68 12.02 -7.22 -9.31
C ARG A 68 13.26 -6.36 -9.61
N GLU A 69 13.10 -5.26 -10.33
CA GLU A 69 14.22 -4.35 -10.62
C GLU A 69 14.81 -3.72 -9.36
N VAL A 70 13.96 -3.34 -8.38
CA VAL A 70 14.44 -2.82 -7.08
C VAL A 70 15.14 -3.90 -6.28
N GLU A 71 14.56 -5.11 -6.20
CA GLU A 71 15.15 -6.25 -5.49
C GLU A 71 16.52 -6.60 -6.07
N ASP A 72 16.62 -6.76 -7.38
CA ASP A 72 17.89 -7.04 -8.07
C ASP A 72 18.93 -5.95 -7.82
N LYS A 73 18.52 -4.67 -7.88
CA LYS A 73 19.41 -3.55 -7.62
C LYS A 73 19.90 -3.55 -6.16
N CYS A 74 19.02 -3.82 -5.19
CA CYS A 74 19.39 -3.93 -3.77
C CYS A 74 20.39 -5.09 -3.56
N ILE A 75 20.12 -6.27 -4.11
CA ILE A 75 21.01 -7.45 -4.02
C ILE A 75 22.39 -7.13 -4.61
N LEU A 76 22.42 -6.53 -5.80
CA LEU A 76 23.68 -6.15 -6.44
C LEU A 76 24.45 -5.10 -5.64
N THR A 77 23.74 -4.12 -5.05
CA THR A 77 24.35 -3.10 -4.22
C THR A 77 24.95 -3.71 -2.95
N ILE A 78 24.21 -4.60 -2.26
CA ILE A 78 24.72 -5.32 -1.09
C ILE A 78 25.95 -6.17 -1.46
N ALA A 79 25.89 -6.93 -2.54
CA ALA A 79 26.97 -7.81 -2.97
C ALA A 79 28.27 -7.04 -3.36
N ARG A 80 28.12 -5.89 -4.02
CA ARG A 80 29.25 -5.10 -4.53
C ARG A 80 29.87 -4.17 -3.51
N ARG A 81 29.02 -3.56 -2.64
CA ARG A 81 29.40 -2.47 -1.74
C ARG A 81 29.59 -2.93 -0.31
N GLN A 82 28.97 -4.06 0.08
CA GLN A 82 28.99 -4.59 1.46
C GLN A 82 28.59 -3.51 2.48
N PRO A 83 27.39 -2.86 2.29
CA PRO A 83 26.94 -1.77 3.15
C PRO A 83 26.80 -2.24 4.60
N MET A 84 27.00 -1.32 5.54
CA MET A 84 26.93 -1.62 6.97
C MET A 84 25.84 -0.78 7.65
N ALA A 85 25.28 -1.34 8.72
CA ALA A 85 24.36 -0.66 9.62
C ALA A 85 23.22 0.09 8.88
N VAL A 86 23.26 1.43 8.79
CA VAL A 86 22.20 2.26 8.20
C VAL A 86 22.01 1.93 6.72
N ASP A 87 23.10 1.87 5.98
CA ASP A 87 23.09 1.65 4.53
C ASP A 87 22.50 0.29 4.15
N LEU A 88 22.78 -0.74 4.94
CA LEU A 88 22.17 -2.06 4.74
C LEU A 88 20.65 -2.01 5.01
N ARG A 89 20.22 -1.24 6.04
CA ARG A 89 18.80 -1.06 6.33
C ARG A 89 18.07 -0.33 5.20
N GLU A 90 18.74 0.60 4.50
CA GLU A 90 18.18 1.25 3.30
C GLU A 90 17.82 0.23 2.22
N CYS A 91 18.74 -0.66 1.86
CA CYS A 91 18.48 -1.70 0.86
C CYS A 91 17.36 -2.66 1.31
N VAL A 92 17.42 -3.13 2.57
CA VAL A 92 16.41 -4.05 3.12
C VAL A 92 15.05 -3.36 3.23
N GLY A 93 15.01 -2.10 3.64
CA GLY A 93 13.80 -1.29 3.72
C GLY A 93 13.16 -1.09 2.35
N ALA A 94 13.95 -0.76 1.33
CA ALA A 94 13.46 -0.62 -0.04
C ALA A 94 12.79 -1.90 -0.56
N MET A 95 13.39 -3.08 -0.34
CA MET A 95 12.79 -4.36 -0.73
C MET A 95 11.47 -4.62 0.00
N ARG A 96 11.37 -4.29 1.31
CA ARG A 96 10.11 -4.42 2.08
C ARG A 96 9.04 -3.49 1.55
N VAL A 97 9.38 -2.21 1.32
CA VAL A 97 8.44 -1.22 0.78
C VAL A 97 7.92 -1.63 -0.59
N CYS A 98 8.78 -2.14 -1.48
CA CYS A 98 8.34 -2.62 -2.80
C CYS A 98 7.42 -3.84 -2.69
N ASN A 99 7.67 -4.76 -1.75
CA ASN A 99 6.76 -5.89 -1.52
C ASN A 99 5.38 -5.41 -1.04
N ASP A 100 5.32 -4.45 -0.12
CA ASP A 100 4.05 -3.89 0.34
C ASP A 100 3.33 -3.11 -0.79
N LEU A 101 4.07 -2.39 -1.64
CA LEU A 101 3.51 -1.70 -2.81
C LEU A 101 2.92 -2.68 -3.84
N GLU A 102 3.59 -3.79 -4.13
CA GLU A 102 3.04 -4.85 -5.01
C GLU A 102 1.75 -5.42 -4.45
N ARG A 103 1.69 -5.70 -3.13
CA ARG A 103 0.46 -6.16 -2.47
C ARG A 103 -0.68 -5.15 -2.59
N ILE A 104 -0.40 -3.87 -2.42
CA ILE A 104 -1.39 -2.81 -2.64
C ILE A 104 -1.88 -2.82 -4.09
N GLY A 105 -0.98 -2.96 -5.07
CA GLY A 105 -1.31 -3.09 -6.49
C GLY A 105 -2.19 -4.31 -6.78
N ASP A 106 -1.86 -5.47 -6.21
CA ASP A 106 -2.67 -6.69 -6.31
C ASP A 106 -4.11 -6.47 -5.81
N HIS A 107 -4.30 -5.76 -4.69
CA HIS A 107 -5.63 -5.42 -4.18
C HIS A 107 -6.39 -4.46 -5.12
N ALA A 108 -5.71 -3.47 -5.72
CA ALA A 108 -6.31 -2.60 -6.73
C ALA A 108 -6.75 -3.39 -7.99
N LYS A 109 -5.92 -4.32 -8.46
CA LYS A 109 -6.25 -5.27 -9.53
C LYS A 109 -7.47 -6.11 -9.19
N HIS A 110 -7.64 -6.55 -7.92
CA HIS A 110 -8.83 -7.29 -7.50
C HIS A 110 -10.10 -6.44 -7.64
N ILE A 111 -10.06 -5.15 -7.30
CA ILE A 111 -11.18 -4.23 -7.52
C ILE A 111 -11.48 -4.13 -9.03
N GLY A 112 -10.47 -3.94 -9.88
CA GLY A 112 -10.64 -3.93 -11.35
C GLY A 112 -11.31 -5.19 -11.88
N LYS A 113 -10.90 -6.39 -11.41
CA LYS A 113 -11.55 -7.67 -11.78
C LYS A 113 -13.02 -7.71 -11.37
N ARG A 114 -13.39 -7.09 -10.23
CA ARG A 114 -14.78 -7.05 -9.78
C ARG A 114 -15.61 -6.11 -10.64
N VAL A 115 -15.04 -4.98 -11.08
CA VAL A 115 -15.71 -4.08 -12.04
C VAL A 115 -16.05 -4.82 -13.33
N VAL A 116 -15.09 -5.56 -13.89
CA VAL A 116 -15.30 -6.37 -15.09
C VAL A 116 -16.34 -7.48 -14.87
N ALA A 117 -16.44 -8.05 -13.66
CA ALA A 117 -17.39 -9.10 -13.31
C ALA A 117 -18.80 -8.58 -12.99
N LEU A 118 -18.95 -7.31 -12.66
CA LEU A 118 -20.22 -6.64 -12.37
C LEU A 118 -20.82 -6.14 -13.67
N ASP A 119 -21.38 -7.05 -14.47
CA ASP A 119 -22.05 -6.71 -15.74
C ASP A 119 -23.32 -5.87 -15.48
N ASP A 120 -23.78 -5.15 -16.47
CA ASP A 120 -24.93 -4.25 -16.72
C ASP A 120 -26.09 -4.09 -15.69
N ASP A 121 -26.02 -4.63 -14.50
CA ASP A 121 -27.06 -4.53 -13.47
C ASP A 121 -27.15 -3.11 -12.86
N PHE A 122 -28.38 -2.67 -12.57
CA PHE A 122 -28.65 -1.39 -11.90
C PHE A 122 -28.27 -1.46 -10.42
N TYR A 123 -27.28 -0.65 -10.00
CA TYR A 123 -26.81 -0.58 -8.61
C TYR A 123 -27.05 0.78 -7.95
N PRO A 124 -27.43 0.84 -6.66
CA PRO A 124 -27.59 2.09 -5.94
C PRO A 124 -26.22 2.77 -5.75
N GLN A 125 -25.99 3.88 -6.46
CA GLN A 125 -24.73 4.65 -6.37
C GLN A 125 -24.35 5.09 -4.94
N LYS A 126 -25.35 5.27 -4.06
CA LYS A 126 -25.09 5.68 -2.69
C LYS A 126 -24.23 4.65 -1.91
N LEU A 127 -24.30 3.35 -2.26
CA LEU A 127 -23.52 2.30 -1.63
C LEU A 127 -22.04 2.36 -2.03
N ILE A 128 -21.75 2.86 -3.24
CA ILE A 128 -20.38 2.99 -3.74
C ILE A 128 -19.63 4.11 -3.01
N ARG A 129 -20.34 5.14 -2.54
CA ARG A 129 -19.72 6.29 -1.83
C ARG A 129 -18.92 5.90 -0.59
N GLY A 130 -19.33 4.84 0.12
CA GLY A 130 -18.57 4.33 1.26
C GLY A 130 -17.21 3.79 0.84
N VAL A 131 -17.15 3.05 -0.27
CA VAL A 131 -15.92 2.51 -0.86
C VAL A 131 -15.03 3.65 -1.36
N GLU A 132 -15.60 4.65 -2.05
CA GLU A 132 -14.90 5.84 -2.53
C GLU A 132 -14.25 6.62 -1.38
N HIS A 133 -14.99 6.83 -0.28
CA HIS A 133 -14.45 7.53 0.88
C HIS A 133 -13.31 6.77 1.56
N MET A 134 -13.44 5.43 1.74
CA MET A 134 -12.36 4.59 2.27
C MET A 134 -11.11 4.68 1.39
N SER A 135 -11.28 4.60 0.07
CA SER A 135 -10.18 4.70 -0.90
C SER A 135 -9.44 6.03 -0.79
N ALA A 136 -10.17 7.15 -0.65
CA ALA A 136 -9.57 8.47 -0.48
C ALA A 136 -8.68 8.55 0.78
N LEU A 137 -9.10 7.92 1.89
CA LEU A 137 -8.29 7.85 3.11
C LEU A 137 -7.00 7.03 2.89
N VAL A 138 -7.13 5.84 2.29
CA VAL A 138 -5.97 4.96 2.04
C VAL A 138 -4.99 5.60 1.06
N LEU A 139 -5.47 6.28 0.02
CA LEU A 139 -4.62 7.06 -0.90
C LEU A 139 -3.85 8.17 -0.18
N ALA A 140 -4.52 8.89 0.75
CA ALA A 140 -3.86 9.91 1.54
C ALA A 140 -2.77 9.31 2.46
N GLN A 141 -3.06 8.16 3.10
CA GLN A 141 -2.09 7.44 3.94
C GLN A 141 -0.90 6.91 3.11
N LEU A 142 -1.16 6.32 1.94
CA LEU A 142 -0.11 5.82 1.06
C LEU A 142 0.80 6.95 0.60
N LYS A 143 0.24 8.06 0.13
CA LYS A 143 1.02 9.24 -0.25
C LYS A 143 1.88 9.74 0.90
N GLN A 144 1.28 9.91 2.09
CA GLN A 144 2.00 10.40 3.27
C GLN A 144 3.14 9.47 3.66
N VAL A 145 2.95 8.15 3.62
CA VAL A 145 4.01 7.20 4.00
C VAL A 145 5.11 7.09 2.95
N LEU A 146 4.80 7.28 1.66
CA LEU A 146 5.81 7.33 0.60
C LEU A 146 6.66 8.61 0.70
N ASP A 147 6.04 9.74 1.02
CA ASP A 147 6.75 10.99 1.32
C ASP A 147 7.65 10.83 2.56
N ALA A 148 7.14 10.16 3.61
CA ALA A 148 7.91 9.84 4.81
C ALA A 148 9.08 8.90 4.51
N TYR A 149 8.89 7.89 3.65
CA TYR A 149 9.96 7.00 3.19
C TYR A 149 11.05 7.79 2.45
N ALA A 150 10.68 8.66 1.52
CA ALA A 150 11.65 9.44 0.74
C ALA A 150 12.44 10.44 1.61
N SER A 151 11.80 11.07 2.59
CA SER A 151 12.38 12.10 3.47
C SER A 151 12.96 11.56 4.78
N ARG A 152 12.73 10.28 5.11
CA ARG A 152 13.05 9.67 6.43
C ARG A 152 12.31 10.38 7.58
N ASP A 153 11.10 10.87 7.32
CA ASP A 153 10.28 11.57 8.30
C ASP A 153 9.53 10.58 9.21
N LEU A 154 10.10 10.39 10.41
CA LEU A 154 9.55 9.50 11.42
C LEU A 154 8.17 9.95 11.92
N GLN A 155 7.93 11.27 12.01
CA GLN A 155 6.66 11.81 12.52
C GLN A 155 5.51 11.52 11.55
N SER A 156 5.74 11.74 10.26
CA SER A 156 4.76 11.41 9.22
C SER A 156 4.50 9.90 9.13
N ALA A 157 5.53 9.06 9.28
CA ALA A 157 5.36 7.61 9.31
C ALA A 157 4.51 7.16 10.52
N LEU A 158 4.80 7.67 11.73
CA LEU A 158 4.02 7.38 12.92
C LEU A 158 2.58 7.90 12.85
N ALA A 159 2.34 9.02 12.15
CA ALA A 159 0.99 9.51 11.92
C ALA A 159 0.16 8.54 11.06
N VAL A 160 0.74 7.94 10.02
CA VAL A 160 0.09 6.88 9.22
C VAL A 160 -0.17 5.64 10.08
N TRP A 161 0.82 5.20 10.85
CA TRP A 161 0.70 4.02 11.72
C TRP A 161 -0.43 4.16 12.74
N ASN A 162 -0.62 5.35 13.32
CA ASN A 162 -1.71 5.66 14.26
C ASN A 162 -3.07 5.85 13.55
N GLY A 163 -3.10 6.13 12.26
CA GLY A 163 -4.31 6.37 11.47
C GLY A 163 -5.03 5.11 10.99
N ASP A 164 -4.48 3.92 11.22
CA ASP A 164 -5.01 2.64 10.75
C ASP A 164 -6.43 2.34 11.24
N GLU A 165 -6.71 2.61 12.51
CA GLU A 165 -8.03 2.40 13.15
C GLU A 165 -9.20 3.08 12.41
N GLN A 166 -8.93 4.19 11.72
CA GLN A 166 -9.98 4.92 10.99
C GLN A 166 -10.48 4.14 9.77
N VAL A 167 -9.59 3.52 9.01
CA VAL A 167 -9.94 2.70 7.84
C VAL A 167 -10.70 1.45 8.28
N ASP A 168 -10.23 0.77 9.33
CA ASP A 168 -10.87 -0.39 9.92
C ASP A 168 -12.31 -0.09 10.36
N SER A 169 -12.50 1.00 11.11
CA SER A 169 -13.82 1.41 11.61
C SER A 169 -14.80 1.73 10.48
N MET A 170 -14.30 2.33 9.39
CA MET A 170 -15.11 2.60 8.20
C MET A 170 -15.47 1.31 7.47
N CYS A 171 -14.55 0.36 7.34
CA CYS A 171 -14.80 -0.94 6.74
C CYS A 171 -15.93 -1.68 7.49
N VAL A 172 -15.86 -1.72 8.82
CA VAL A 172 -16.90 -2.34 9.66
C VAL A 172 -18.25 -1.65 9.50
N SER A 173 -18.27 -0.30 9.44
CA SER A 173 -19.50 0.48 9.25
C SER A 173 -20.14 0.21 7.90
N LEU A 174 -19.33 0.17 6.84
CA LEU A 174 -19.78 -0.14 5.49
C LEU A 174 -20.34 -1.56 5.38
N PHE A 175 -19.70 -2.54 6.03
CA PHE A 175 -20.20 -3.92 6.08
C PHE A 175 -21.59 -3.99 6.70
N ARG A 176 -21.83 -3.29 7.82
CA ARG A 176 -23.17 -3.24 8.46
C ARG A 176 -24.21 -2.60 7.55
N GLU A 177 -23.85 -1.53 6.86
CA GLU A 177 -24.73 -0.89 5.89
C GLU A 177 -25.10 -1.86 4.76
N LEU A 178 -24.11 -2.51 4.13
CA LEU A 178 -24.32 -3.46 3.04
C LEU A 178 -25.17 -4.66 3.47
N LEU A 179 -24.97 -5.20 4.68
CA LEU A 179 -25.81 -6.25 5.23
C LEU A 179 -27.27 -5.82 5.34
N THR A 180 -27.55 -4.57 5.76
CA THR A 180 -28.91 -4.03 5.82
C THR A 180 -29.56 -4.03 4.45
N TYR A 181 -28.84 -3.59 3.41
CA TYR A 181 -29.34 -3.60 2.02
C TYR A 181 -29.61 -5.01 1.49
N MET A 182 -28.77 -5.99 1.85
CA MET A 182 -29.02 -7.39 1.47
C MET A 182 -30.30 -7.93 2.11
N MET A 183 -30.59 -7.53 3.36
CA MET A 183 -31.80 -7.95 4.08
C MET A 183 -33.06 -7.27 3.55
N GLU A 184 -32.98 -6.02 3.11
CA GLU A 184 -34.11 -5.26 2.55
C GLU A 184 -34.54 -5.81 1.18
N ASP A 185 -33.57 -6.18 0.32
CA ASP A 185 -33.85 -6.74 -1.01
C ASP A 185 -32.79 -7.79 -1.40
N PRO A 186 -33.16 -9.07 -1.45
CA PRO A 186 -32.25 -10.16 -1.85
C PRO A 186 -31.59 -9.99 -3.22
N ARG A 187 -32.17 -9.19 -4.12
CA ARG A 187 -31.58 -8.89 -5.43
C ARG A 187 -30.26 -8.11 -5.33
N ASN A 188 -30.06 -7.41 -4.21
CA ASN A 188 -28.82 -6.65 -3.95
C ASN A 188 -27.68 -7.53 -3.44
N ILE A 189 -27.91 -8.82 -3.12
CA ILE A 189 -26.89 -9.66 -2.45
C ILE A 189 -25.61 -9.73 -3.27
N THR A 190 -25.67 -10.04 -4.56
CA THR A 190 -24.48 -10.19 -5.41
C THR A 190 -23.66 -8.90 -5.44
N PHE A 191 -24.30 -7.77 -5.69
CA PHE A 191 -23.64 -6.48 -5.73
C PHE A 191 -23.02 -6.09 -4.38
N CYS A 192 -23.80 -6.19 -3.30
CA CYS A 192 -23.29 -5.88 -1.96
C CYS A 192 -22.11 -6.77 -1.57
N MET A 193 -22.11 -8.04 -1.97
CA MET A 193 -20.95 -8.93 -1.77
C MET A 193 -19.71 -8.42 -2.52
N HIS A 194 -19.84 -7.98 -3.78
CA HIS A 194 -18.71 -7.41 -4.51
C HIS A 194 -18.19 -6.14 -3.82
N LEU A 195 -19.07 -5.26 -3.33
CA LEU A 195 -18.68 -4.07 -2.57
C LEU A 195 -17.99 -4.41 -1.23
N MET A 196 -18.47 -5.43 -0.51
CA MET A 196 -17.82 -5.91 0.72
C MET A 196 -16.38 -6.37 0.45
N PHE A 197 -16.18 -7.08 -0.64
CA PHE A 197 -14.83 -7.49 -1.04
C PHE A 197 -13.96 -6.30 -1.47
N CYS A 198 -14.51 -5.31 -2.21
CA CYS A 198 -13.78 -4.08 -2.54
C CYS A 198 -13.37 -3.34 -1.26
N ALA A 199 -14.29 -3.19 -0.29
CA ALA A 199 -13.98 -2.57 1.00
C ALA A 199 -12.87 -3.31 1.75
N LYS A 200 -12.89 -4.66 1.72
CA LYS A 200 -11.84 -5.47 2.35
C LYS A 200 -10.49 -5.38 1.62
N ASP A 201 -10.50 -5.28 0.29
CA ASP A 201 -9.27 -5.02 -0.48
C ASP A 201 -8.69 -3.64 -0.12
N ILE A 202 -9.52 -2.60 0.03
CA ILE A 202 -9.08 -1.25 0.43
C ILE A 202 -8.53 -1.24 1.87
N GLU A 203 -9.18 -1.92 2.80
CA GLU A 203 -8.67 -2.05 4.18
C GLU A 203 -7.29 -2.70 4.19
N ARG A 204 -7.07 -3.76 3.42
CA ARG A 204 -5.76 -4.41 3.29
C ARG A 204 -4.70 -3.49 2.67
N MET A 205 -5.09 -2.62 1.73
CA MET A 205 -4.16 -1.59 1.22
C MET A 205 -3.71 -0.65 2.37
N GLY A 206 -4.61 -0.27 3.27
CA GLY A 206 -4.30 0.50 4.48
C GLY A 206 -3.34 -0.26 5.41
N ASP A 207 -3.57 -1.56 5.62
CA ASP A 207 -2.66 -2.43 6.36
C ASP A 207 -1.23 -2.40 5.77
N HIS A 208 -1.09 -2.49 4.45
CA HIS A 208 0.21 -2.44 3.78
C HIS A 208 0.85 -1.04 3.86
N ALA A 209 0.07 0.05 3.78
CA ALA A 209 0.58 1.40 4.01
C ALA A 209 1.15 1.55 5.44
N THR A 210 0.50 0.95 6.42
CA THR A 210 0.99 0.90 7.82
C THR A 210 2.26 0.03 7.95
N ASN A 211 2.38 -1.09 7.22
CA ASN A 211 3.63 -1.88 7.17
C ASN A 211 4.80 -1.07 6.58
N ILE A 212 4.53 -0.22 5.56
CA ILE A 212 5.52 0.71 5.04
C ILE A 212 5.96 1.70 6.14
N ALA A 213 5.03 2.23 6.94
CA ALA A 213 5.35 3.11 8.06
C ALA A 213 6.25 2.42 9.11
N GLU A 214 5.96 1.16 9.44
CA GLU A 214 6.82 0.34 10.32
C GLU A 214 8.22 0.14 9.72
N THR A 215 8.30 -0.02 8.39
CA THR A 215 9.58 -0.13 7.68
C THR A 215 10.36 1.18 7.74
N VAL A 216 9.72 2.33 7.55
CA VAL A 216 10.36 3.66 7.71
C VAL A 216 10.88 3.84 9.13
N TYR A 217 10.07 3.48 10.13
CA TYR A 217 10.50 3.51 11.52
C TYR A 217 11.76 2.65 11.75
N TYR A 218 11.75 1.41 11.26
CA TYR A 218 12.90 0.50 11.37
C TYR A 218 14.15 1.06 10.67
N MET A 219 14.00 1.70 9.52
CA MET A 219 15.13 2.28 8.79
C MET A 219 15.79 3.41 9.58
N VAL A 220 15.01 4.25 10.24
CA VAL A 220 15.48 5.41 11.00
C VAL A 220 16.02 4.99 12.37
N GLU A 221 15.22 4.25 13.14
CA GLU A 221 15.53 3.89 14.53
C GLU A 221 16.42 2.65 14.67
N GLY A 222 16.47 1.79 13.64
CA GLY A 222 17.24 0.53 13.67
C GLY A 222 16.58 -0.58 14.50
N ARG A 223 15.35 -0.40 14.95
CA ARG A 223 14.56 -1.34 15.76
C ARG A 223 13.09 -1.31 15.33
N PRO A 224 12.33 -2.39 15.49
CA PRO A 224 10.89 -2.37 15.19
C PRO A 224 10.11 -1.54 16.21
N ILE A 225 8.90 -1.11 15.84
CA ILE A 225 7.90 -0.58 16.78
C ILE A 225 7.48 -1.70 17.70
N THR A 226 7.53 -1.46 19.02
CA THR A 226 7.18 -2.45 20.06
C THR A 226 5.76 -2.29 20.58
N ASP A 227 5.14 -1.13 20.34
CA ASP A 227 3.77 -0.84 20.75
C ASP A 227 2.78 -1.66 19.92
N GLN A 228 1.62 -1.95 20.51
CA GLN A 228 0.54 -2.60 19.78
C GLN A 228 -0.04 -1.64 18.74
N ARG A 229 -0.13 -2.11 17.50
CA ARG A 229 -0.79 -1.38 16.41
C ARG A 229 -2.24 -1.09 16.81
N PRO A 230 -2.71 0.15 16.73
CA PRO A 230 -4.13 0.47 16.89
C PRO A 230 -4.93 -0.28 15.82
N LYS A 231 -5.89 -1.12 16.24
CA LYS A 231 -6.79 -1.84 15.31
C LYS A 231 -8.23 -1.57 15.68
N GLY A 232 -9.02 -1.13 14.71
CA GLY A 232 -10.46 -0.92 14.84
C GLY A 232 -11.29 -2.14 14.36
N ASP A 233 -10.67 -3.15 13.75
CA ASP A 233 -11.37 -4.36 13.29
C ASP A 233 -11.69 -5.29 14.45
N THR A 234 -12.96 -5.29 14.88
CA THR A 234 -13.50 -6.21 15.90
C THR A 234 -14.13 -7.46 15.30
N THR A 235 -14.13 -7.63 13.97
CA THR A 235 -14.81 -8.75 13.29
C THR A 235 -14.08 -10.07 13.47
N SER A 236 -12.79 -10.05 13.80
CA SER A 236 -11.96 -11.24 14.03
C SER A 236 -12.07 -11.81 15.45
N PHE A 237 -12.78 -11.12 16.38
CA PHE A 237 -12.96 -11.59 17.74
C PHE A 237 -14.31 -12.32 17.92
N PRO A 238 -14.36 -13.49 18.61
CA PRO A 238 -15.62 -14.13 18.93
C PRO A 238 -16.51 -13.18 19.74
N ALA A 239 -17.81 -13.11 19.37
CA ALA A 239 -18.80 -12.30 20.07
C ALA A 239 -18.82 -12.72 21.55
N GLY A 240 -18.25 -11.92 22.45
CA GLY A 240 -18.19 -12.21 23.90
C GLY A 240 -16.88 -11.85 24.59
N VAL A 241 -15.83 -11.47 23.86
CA VAL A 241 -14.51 -11.10 24.46
C VAL A 241 -14.39 -9.59 24.73
N LEU A 242 -15.32 -8.76 24.29
CA LEU A 242 -15.32 -7.30 24.43
C LEU A 242 -15.88 -6.77 25.76
N GLN A 243 -16.01 -7.62 26.80
CA GLN A 243 -16.38 -7.17 28.15
C GLN A 243 -15.34 -7.65 29.16
N LYS A 244 -14.21 -6.93 29.24
CA LYS A 244 -13.46 -6.79 30.50
C LYS A 244 -12.65 -5.52 30.48
#